data_85ec61d10d7bcb5856ff5485814dc806
#
_entry.id   85ec61d10d7bcb5856ff5485814dc806
#
_cell.length_a   1.000
_cell.length_b   1.000
_cell.length_c   1.000
_cell.angle_alpha   90.00
_cell.angle_beta   90.00
_cell.angle_gamma   90.00
#
_symmetry.space_group_name_H-M   'P 1'
#
loop_
_entity.id
_entity.type
_entity.pdbx_description
1 polymer ?
#
loop_
_entity_poly.entity_id
_entity_poly.type
_entity_poly.pdbx_seq_one_letter_code
_entity_poly.pdbx_strand_id
1 'polypeptide(L)'
;MRCFCFVMLLLFTAPLSGCLETLEPITADEEGQCAVLDAGRTSDGVLRILTYDIAAFSDEMISTFTNQTGYDVEMIRVDDSGGILEQLLQTQQAQQADLAIGLDNTYLQTALNFCLLQPHELNLTGLSETALEPYDGPNAVPFDRGDVCLNYDESRVDGTNLTEPTSLWNLTEPAWEGQTVFPSPVTSSPGRAFMSATVDYFENDEDNTTDAFDWWKAMAENGAIFTSGWTEAYEIHYSGGYGAWVEGHLGDAALTVSYCHSPGVEAFYGENWTQSTSLTLERSTFHQVEYAGIINGGTELEAANAFIAYLLSEEVNRNMPENNLMQSVLDNATWPETNGYAYHTDSPSLNAEITNERIAEEMEGWISDWKTATQ
;
A
#
# COMPACT_ATOMS: atom_id res chain seq x y z
N MET A 1 -58.70 -48.70 21.15
CA MET A 1 -57.26 -49.05 21.11
C MET A 1 -56.74 -48.75 19.70
N ARG A 2 -56.07 -47.62 19.53
CA ARG A 2 -55.41 -47.21 18.26
C ARG A 2 -53.92 -47.34 18.49
N CYS A 3 -53.29 -48.26 17.78
CA CYS A 3 -51.84 -48.44 17.75
C CYS A 3 -51.23 -47.35 16.85
N PHE A 4 -50.38 -46.48 17.40
CA PHE A 4 -49.55 -45.57 16.65
C PHE A 4 -48.18 -46.24 16.37
N CYS A 5 -47.90 -46.57 15.12
CA CYS A 5 -46.58 -46.97 14.68
C CYS A 5 -45.72 -45.70 14.49
N PHE A 6 -44.65 -45.55 15.32
CA PHE A 6 -43.60 -44.54 15.12
C PHE A 6 -42.58 -45.11 14.12
N VAL A 7 -42.54 -44.52 12.92
CA VAL A 7 -41.46 -44.78 11.96
C VAL A 7 -40.33 -43.83 12.28
N MET A 8 -39.23 -44.40 12.84
CA MET A 8 -38.02 -43.68 13.13
C MET A 8 -37.18 -43.55 11.83
N LEU A 9 -37.17 -42.36 11.26
CA LEU A 9 -36.35 -42.04 10.09
C LEU A 9 -34.89 -41.80 10.58
N LEU A 10 -34.05 -42.79 10.36
CA LEU A 10 -32.59 -42.65 10.57
C LEU A 10 -31.99 -41.82 9.41
N LEU A 11 -31.77 -40.54 9.63
CA LEU A 11 -30.95 -39.70 8.79
C LEU A 11 -29.48 -40.09 8.95
N PHE A 12 -28.91 -40.83 8.01
CA PHE A 12 -27.48 -41.01 7.88
C PHE A 12 -26.89 -39.67 7.39
N THR A 13 -26.36 -38.88 8.29
CA THR A 13 -25.42 -37.80 7.95
C THR A 13 -24.07 -38.43 7.66
N ALA A 14 -23.76 -38.69 6.41
CA ALA A 14 -22.39 -38.95 5.98
C ALA A 14 -21.59 -37.68 6.24
N PRO A 15 -20.46 -37.71 6.95
CA PRO A 15 -19.55 -36.58 6.98
C PRO A 15 -18.95 -36.42 5.58
N LEU A 16 -19.27 -35.34 4.90
CA LEU A 16 -18.51 -34.85 3.77
C LEU A 16 -17.17 -34.30 4.32
N SER A 17 -16.27 -35.21 4.69
CA SER A 17 -14.87 -34.88 4.80
C SER A 17 -14.28 -34.85 3.38
N GLY A 18 -14.60 -33.80 2.62
CA GLY A 18 -13.74 -33.38 1.53
C GLY A 18 -12.45 -32.92 2.20
N CYS A 19 -11.36 -33.65 2.01
CA CYS A 19 -10.04 -33.08 2.21
C CYS A 19 -9.93 -31.91 1.25
N LEU A 20 -10.06 -30.69 1.76
CA LEU A 20 -9.35 -29.56 1.17
C LEU A 20 -7.89 -29.92 1.40
N GLU A 21 -7.24 -30.49 0.39
CA GLU A 21 -5.78 -30.43 0.30
C GLU A 21 -5.45 -28.94 0.25
N THR A 22 -4.95 -28.41 1.37
CA THR A 22 -4.27 -27.11 1.34
C THR A 22 -3.03 -27.34 0.49
N LEU A 23 -3.08 -26.84 -0.75
CA LEU A 23 -1.92 -26.88 -1.62
C LEU A 23 -0.81 -26.11 -0.94
N GLU A 24 0.36 -26.73 -0.78
CA GLU A 24 1.53 -26.03 -0.23
C GLU A 24 1.90 -24.89 -1.18
N PRO A 25 2.21 -23.69 -0.68
CA PRO A 25 2.64 -22.57 -1.50
C PRO A 25 3.91 -22.94 -2.28
N ILE A 26 3.99 -22.51 -3.52
CA ILE A 26 5.20 -22.63 -4.32
C ILE A 26 6.13 -21.49 -3.94
N THR A 27 7.36 -21.83 -3.61
CA THR A 27 8.40 -20.88 -3.23
C THR A 27 9.59 -20.96 -4.18
N ALA A 28 10.43 -19.93 -4.19
CA ALA A 28 11.70 -19.96 -4.87
C ALA A 28 12.59 -21.09 -4.33
N ASP A 29 13.43 -21.65 -5.17
CA ASP A 29 14.43 -22.63 -4.78
C ASP A 29 15.60 -22.00 -3.97
N GLU A 30 16.58 -22.81 -3.56
CA GLU A 30 17.74 -22.35 -2.80
C GLU A 30 18.61 -21.32 -3.56
N GLU A 31 18.44 -21.21 -4.87
CA GLU A 31 19.13 -20.25 -5.76
C GLU A 31 18.25 -19.01 -6.03
N GLY A 32 17.06 -18.93 -5.44
CA GLY A 32 16.08 -17.83 -5.64
C GLY A 32 15.35 -17.92 -6.99
N GLN A 33 15.35 -19.08 -7.65
CA GLN A 33 14.71 -19.25 -8.95
C GLN A 33 13.28 -19.78 -8.79
N CYS A 34 12.39 -19.27 -9.64
CA CYS A 34 11.00 -19.66 -9.71
C CYS A 34 10.71 -20.47 -10.97
N ALA A 35 10.00 -21.57 -10.81
CA ALA A 35 9.44 -22.28 -11.95
C ALA A 35 8.30 -21.45 -12.57
N VAL A 36 8.20 -21.48 -13.91
CA VAL A 36 7.03 -20.92 -14.60
C VAL A 36 5.82 -21.81 -14.30
N LEU A 37 4.75 -21.18 -13.81
CA LEU A 37 3.52 -21.86 -13.44
C LEU A 37 2.57 -21.96 -14.64
N ASP A 38 1.76 -23.01 -14.66
CA ASP A 38 0.66 -23.16 -15.61
C ASP A 38 -0.66 -22.89 -14.86
N ALA A 39 -1.30 -21.79 -15.17
CA ALA A 39 -2.60 -21.44 -14.56
C ALA A 39 -3.76 -22.33 -14.99
N GLY A 40 -3.57 -23.24 -15.96
CA GLY A 40 -4.66 -24.01 -16.55
C GLY A 40 -5.63 -23.18 -17.39
N ARG A 41 -5.33 -21.88 -17.62
CA ARG A 41 -6.03 -20.98 -18.55
C ARG A 41 -5.38 -21.01 -19.92
N THR A 42 -6.12 -20.65 -20.92
CA THR A 42 -5.61 -20.35 -22.27
C THR A 42 -5.81 -18.87 -22.56
N SER A 43 -4.91 -18.27 -23.35
CA SER A 43 -5.07 -16.89 -23.81
C SER A 43 -6.43 -16.72 -24.50
N ASP A 44 -7.14 -15.67 -24.13
CA ASP A 44 -8.42 -15.27 -24.72
C ASP A 44 -8.41 -13.82 -25.25
N GLY A 45 -7.25 -13.17 -25.20
CA GLY A 45 -7.04 -11.81 -25.68
C GLY A 45 -7.51 -10.72 -24.71
N VAL A 46 -7.86 -11.08 -23.46
CA VAL A 46 -8.28 -10.13 -22.42
C VAL A 46 -7.22 -10.07 -21.35
N LEU A 47 -6.55 -8.92 -21.22
CA LEU A 47 -5.61 -8.63 -20.14
C LEU A 47 -6.37 -8.41 -18.83
N ARG A 48 -6.18 -9.30 -17.85
CA ARG A 48 -6.75 -9.18 -16.51
C ARG A 48 -5.76 -8.58 -15.56
N ILE A 49 -6.10 -7.40 -15.01
CA ILE A 49 -5.23 -6.64 -14.11
C ILE A 49 -5.80 -6.72 -12.70
N LEU A 50 -5.03 -7.28 -11.78
CA LEU A 50 -5.31 -7.28 -10.36
C LEU A 50 -4.71 -6.02 -9.72
N THR A 51 -5.54 -5.20 -9.08
CA THR A 51 -5.13 -3.93 -8.46
C THR A 51 -5.99 -3.59 -7.25
N TYR A 52 -5.60 -2.58 -6.47
CA TYR A 52 -6.38 -2.12 -5.32
C TYR A 52 -7.55 -1.21 -5.74
N ASP A 53 -8.50 -1.01 -4.82
CA ASP A 53 -9.80 -0.40 -5.09
C ASP A 53 -9.69 1.06 -5.55
N ILE A 54 -8.88 1.88 -4.86
CA ILE A 54 -8.73 3.30 -5.14
C ILE A 54 -7.71 3.64 -6.25
N ALA A 55 -7.08 2.62 -6.89
CA ALA A 55 -6.18 2.88 -8.01
C ALA A 55 -6.90 3.67 -9.11
N ALA A 56 -6.36 4.85 -9.44
CA ALA A 56 -7.02 5.83 -10.30
C ALA A 56 -6.81 5.55 -11.80
N PHE A 57 -6.90 4.29 -12.22
CA PHE A 57 -6.90 3.92 -13.64
C PHE A 57 -8.26 4.27 -14.25
N SER A 58 -8.34 5.44 -14.89
CA SER A 58 -9.58 5.93 -15.47
C SER A 58 -10.02 5.11 -16.69
N ASP A 59 -11.32 5.12 -16.97
CA ASP A 59 -11.87 4.52 -18.19
C ASP A 59 -11.23 5.10 -19.47
N GLU A 60 -10.79 6.37 -19.43
CA GLU A 60 -10.09 7.02 -20.53
C GLU A 60 -8.69 6.43 -20.74
N MET A 61 -7.93 6.19 -19.66
CA MET A 61 -6.62 5.52 -19.75
C MET A 61 -6.77 4.10 -20.34
N ILE A 62 -7.71 3.32 -19.84
CA ILE A 62 -7.96 1.96 -20.32
C ILE A 62 -8.41 1.96 -21.79
N SER A 63 -9.34 2.84 -22.16
CA SER A 63 -9.82 2.92 -23.55
C SER A 63 -8.71 3.42 -24.50
N THR A 64 -7.82 4.30 -24.04
CA THR A 64 -6.66 4.77 -24.82
C THR A 64 -5.70 3.61 -25.07
N PHE A 65 -5.36 2.84 -24.04
CA PHE A 65 -4.54 1.65 -24.20
C PHE A 65 -5.16 0.64 -25.18
N THR A 66 -6.44 0.31 -24.99
CA THR A 66 -7.16 -0.62 -25.89
C THR A 66 -7.14 -0.13 -27.35
N ASN A 67 -7.39 1.17 -27.57
CA ASN A 67 -7.36 1.74 -28.93
C ASN A 67 -5.96 1.73 -29.57
N GLN A 68 -4.91 1.88 -28.78
CA GLN A 68 -3.53 1.89 -29.27
C GLN A 68 -3.01 0.47 -29.56
N THR A 69 -3.39 -0.51 -28.76
CA THR A 69 -2.80 -1.86 -28.78
C THR A 69 -3.73 -2.94 -29.34
N GLY A 70 -5.04 -2.74 -29.23
CA GLY A 70 -6.05 -3.72 -29.59
C GLY A 70 -6.32 -4.78 -28.50
N TYR A 71 -5.68 -4.70 -27.35
CA TYR A 71 -5.96 -5.59 -26.22
C TYR A 71 -7.15 -5.06 -25.41
N ASP A 72 -8.09 -5.94 -25.10
CA ASP A 72 -9.15 -5.68 -24.14
C ASP A 72 -8.60 -5.81 -22.70
N VAL A 73 -9.12 -5.00 -21.77
CA VAL A 73 -8.68 -4.97 -20.36
C VAL A 73 -9.84 -5.23 -19.42
N GLU A 74 -9.64 -6.10 -18.45
CA GLU A 74 -10.56 -6.36 -17.33
C GLU A 74 -9.83 -6.05 -16.02
N MET A 75 -10.44 -5.18 -15.17
CA MET A 75 -9.88 -4.83 -13.88
C MET A 75 -10.47 -5.70 -12.78
N ILE A 76 -9.61 -6.36 -11.99
CA ILE A 76 -9.99 -7.09 -10.78
C ILE A 76 -9.50 -6.27 -9.59
N ARG A 77 -10.45 -5.73 -8.81
CA ARG A 77 -10.12 -4.83 -7.70
C ARG A 77 -10.26 -5.54 -6.36
N VAL A 78 -9.27 -5.27 -5.47
CA VAL A 78 -9.23 -5.71 -4.07
C VAL A 78 -9.02 -4.48 -3.18
N ASP A 79 -9.09 -4.65 -1.87
CA ASP A 79 -9.14 -3.50 -0.96
C ASP A 79 -7.84 -2.65 -0.96
N ASP A 80 -6.64 -3.28 -0.85
CA ASP A 80 -5.34 -2.61 -0.72
C ASP A 80 -4.23 -3.54 -1.26
N SER A 81 -2.96 -3.10 -1.26
CA SER A 81 -1.79 -3.90 -1.67
C SER A 81 -1.70 -5.25 -0.95
N GLY A 82 -2.08 -5.30 0.33
CA GLY A 82 -2.20 -6.56 1.07
C GLY A 82 -3.22 -7.51 0.47
N GLY A 83 -4.34 -7.00 -0.03
CA GLY A 83 -5.36 -7.78 -0.74
C GLY A 83 -4.83 -8.33 -2.08
N ILE A 84 -3.96 -7.58 -2.77
CA ILE A 84 -3.29 -8.08 -3.99
C ILE A 84 -2.42 -9.29 -3.65
N LEU A 85 -1.55 -9.17 -2.64
CA LEU A 85 -0.70 -10.28 -2.21
C LEU A 85 -1.52 -11.50 -1.78
N GLU A 86 -2.57 -11.29 -0.97
CA GLU A 86 -3.45 -12.37 -0.51
C GLU A 86 -4.12 -13.08 -1.69
N GLN A 87 -4.68 -12.34 -2.64
CA GLN A 87 -5.32 -12.91 -3.84
C GLN A 87 -4.32 -13.70 -4.67
N LEU A 88 -3.10 -13.19 -4.87
CA LEU A 88 -2.04 -13.89 -5.60
C LEU A 88 -1.65 -15.20 -4.91
N LEU A 89 -1.49 -15.21 -3.59
CA LEU A 89 -1.19 -16.42 -2.80
C LEU A 89 -2.33 -17.46 -2.89
N GLN A 90 -3.58 -17.02 -2.74
CA GLN A 90 -4.74 -17.91 -2.79
C GLN A 90 -4.93 -18.55 -4.17
N THR A 91 -4.56 -17.83 -5.22
CA THR A 91 -4.75 -18.29 -6.60
C THR A 91 -3.47 -18.76 -7.28
N GLN A 92 -2.36 -18.90 -6.56
CA GLN A 92 -1.03 -19.20 -7.11
C GLN A 92 -1.02 -20.36 -8.13
N GLN A 93 -1.77 -21.42 -7.87
CA GLN A 93 -1.84 -22.60 -8.75
C GLN A 93 -3.00 -22.57 -9.75
N ALA A 94 -3.78 -21.49 -9.77
CA ALA A 94 -4.90 -21.28 -10.67
C ALA A 94 -5.14 -19.78 -10.88
N GLN A 95 -4.13 -19.07 -11.35
CA GLN A 95 -4.13 -17.61 -11.48
C GLN A 95 -5.30 -17.11 -12.31
N GLN A 96 -5.97 -16.07 -11.83
CA GLN A 96 -7.13 -15.47 -12.47
C GLN A 96 -6.78 -14.18 -13.22
N ALA A 97 -5.61 -13.61 -12.94
CA ALA A 97 -5.12 -12.37 -13.54
C ALA A 97 -3.78 -12.61 -14.28
N ASP A 98 -3.35 -11.63 -15.03
CA ASP A 98 -2.14 -11.65 -15.87
C ASP A 98 -1.11 -10.64 -15.40
N LEU A 99 -1.58 -9.54 -14.81
CA LEU A 99 -0.77 -8.43 -14.32
C LEU A 99 -1.25 -8.01 -12.93
N ALA A 100 -0.35 -7.83 -11.99
CA ALA A 100 -0.60 -7.22 -10.69
C ALA A 100 -0.03 -5.80 -10.68
N ILE A 101 -0.81 -4.82 -10.21
CA ILE A 101 -0.39 -3.42 -10.10
C ILE A 101 -0.74 -2.90 -8.72
N GLY A 102 0.25 -2.34 -8.00
CA GLY A 102 0.07 -1.74 -6.68
C GLY A 102 0.60 -2.59 -5.52
N LEU A 103 1.45 -3.60 -5.80
CA LEU A 103 2.30 -4.16 -4.75
C LEU A 103 3.39 -3.14 -4.42
N ASP A 104 3.45 -2.68 -3.18
CA ASP A 104 4.53 -1.80 -2.76
C ASP A 104 5.75 -2.58 -2.24
N ASN A 105 6.84 -1.87 -1.98
CA ASN A 105 8.09 -2.46 -1.53
C ASN A 105 7.99 -3.14 -0.15
N THR A 106 6.93 -2.95 0.63
CA THR A 106 6.72 -3.71 1.88
C THR A 106 6.14 -5.11 1.64
N TYR A 107 5.55 -5.35 0.46
CA TYR A 107 4.97 -6.63 0.06
C TYR A 107 5.76 -7.35 -1.03
N LEU A 108 6.53 -6.58 -1.83
CA LEU A 108 7.19 -7.10 -3.04
C LEU A 108 8.08 -8.31 -2.76
N GLN A 109 8.96 -8.23 -1.75
CA GLN A 109 9.88 -9.34 -1.46
C GLN A 109 9.13 -10.63 -1.09
N THR A 110 8.02 -10.51 -0.36
CA THR A 110 7.14 -11.66 -0.07
C THR A 110 6.57 -12.25 -1.37
N ALA A 111 6.10 -11.41 -2.30
CA ALA A 111 5.60 -11.88 -3.59
C ALA A 111 6.68 -12.59 -4.41
N LEU A 112 7.92 -12.11 -4.37
CA LEU A 112 9.07 -12.74 -5.02
C LEU A 112 9.41 -14.09 -4.39
N ASN A 113 9.48 -14.16 -3.06
CA ASN A 113 9.78 -15.38 -2.32
C ASN A 113 8.76 -16.51 -2.58
N PHE A 114 7.51 -16.15 -2.83
CA PHE A 114 6.44 -17.08 -3.19
C PHE A 114 6.25 -17.25 -4.70
N CYS A 115 7.19 -16.82 -5.53
CA CYS A 115 7.14 -17.01 -7.00
C CYS A 115 5.84 -16.48 -7.64
N LEU A 116 5.26 -15.40 -7.12
CA LEU A 116 3.99 -14.89 -7.63
C LEU A 116 4.15 -14.09 -8.92
N LEU A 117 5.35 -13.57 -9.18
CA LEU A 117 5.69 -12.75 -10.33
C LEU A 117 6.72 -13.43 -11.23
N GLN A 118 6.67 -13.14 -12.52
CA GLN A 118 7.63 -13.62 -13.51
C GLN A 118 8.34 -12.45 -14.23
N PRO A 119 9.51 -12.68 -14.84
CA PRO A 119 10.28 -11.64 -15.48
C PRO A 119 9.52 -10.90 -16.60
N HIS A 120 9.70 -9.57 -16.64
CA HIS A 120 9.28 -8.70 -17.73
C HIS A 120 10.38 -8.57 -18.79
N GLU A 121 10.02 -8.04 -19.98
CA GLU A 121 10.96 -7.83 -21.10
C GLU A 121 11.26 -6.33 -21.34
N LEU A 122 10.95 -5.46 -20.38
CA LEU A 122 11.02 -4.01 -20.55
C LEU A 122 12.43 -3.46 -20.29
N ASN A 123 12.76 -2.39 -21.02
CA ASN A 123 13.94 -1.59 -20.74
C ASN A 123 13.56 -0.47 -19.76
N LEU A 124 14.17 -0.45 -18.58
CA LEU A 124 13.92 0.50 -17.50
C LEU A 124 14.80 1.77 -17.61
N THR A 125 15.48 1.99 -18.73
CA THR A 125 16.24 3.22 -18.97
C THR A 125 15.31 4.44 -18.94
N GLY A 126 15.65 5.43 -18.14
CA GLY A 126 14.84 6.65 -17.99
C GLY A 126 13.98 6.66 -16.72
N LEU A 127 14.03 5.61 -15.92
CA LEU A 127 13.51 5.64 -14.55
C LEU A 127 14.53 6.27 -13.61
N SER A 128 14.06 6.94 -12.56
CA SER A 128 14.88 7.59 -11.55
C SER A 128 15.60 6.55 -10.67
N GLU A 129 16.81 6.89 -10.19
CA GLU A 129 17.54 6.04 -9.24
C GLU A 129 16.72 5.75 -7.99
N THR A 130 16.00 6.75 -7.46
CA THR A 130 15.17 6.59 -6.27
C THR A 130 13.98 5.64 -6.47
N ALA A 131 13.44 5.51 -7.68
CA ALA A 131 12.41 4.52 -7.98
C ALA A 131 12.98 3.10 -8.10
N LEU A 132 14.22 2.96 -8.52
CA LEU A 132 14.90 1.67 -8.71
C LEU A 132 15.64 1.19 -7.45
N GLU A 133 15.96 2.11 -6.49
CA GLU A 133 16.75 1.78 -5.30
C GLU A 133 16.13 0.65 -4.45
N PRO A 134 14.82 0.60 -4.17
CA PRO A 134 14.27 -0.51 -3.38
C PRO A 134 14.25 -1.85 -4.12
N TYR A 135 14.14 -1.83 -5.45
CA TYR A 135 14.17 -3.03 -6.29
C TYR A 135 14.41 -2.68 -7.78
N ASP A 136 15.46 -3.24 -8.37
CA ASP A 136 15.84 -3.10 -9.78
C ASP A 136 15.86 -4.44 -10.56
N GLY A 137 15.28 -5.49 -9.97
CA GLY A 137 15.26 -6.84 -10.55
C GLY A 137 14.21 -7.01 -11.67
N PRO A 138 14.20 -8.16 -12.34
CA PRO A 138 13.42 -8.36 -13.56
C PRO A 138 11.94 -8.69 -13.34
N ASN A 139 11.48 -8.92 -12.09
CA ASN A 139 10.16 -9.48 -11.84
C ASN A 139 9.08 -8.42 -11.55
N ALA A 140 9.48 -7.17 -11.31
CA ALA A 140 8.56 -6.08 -11.03
C ALA A 140 9.14 -4.76 -11.54
N VAL A 141 8.26 -3.84 -11.90
CA VAL A 141 8.61 -2.54 -12.48
C VAL A 141 7.97 -1.45 -11.64
N PRO A 142 8.74 -0.49 -11.11
CA PRO A 142 8.17 0.65 -10.40
C PRO A 142 7.31 1.48 -11.37
N PHE A 143 6.11 1.90 -10.94
CA PHE A 143 5.24 2.72 -11.78
C PHE A 143 4.84 4.04 -11.13
N ASP A 144 4.83 4.11 -9.81
CA ASP A 144 4.73 5.35 -9.05
C ASP A 144 5.44 5.22 -7.69
N ARG A 145 5.55 6.34 -6.96
CA ARG A 145 6.24 6.38 -5.67
C ARG A 145 5.77 7.56 -4.83
N GLY A 146 6.04 7.48 -3.53
CA GLY A 146 5.83 8.57 -2.58
C GLY A 146 6.53 8.27 -1.27
N ASP A 147 6.67 9.28 -0.41
CA ASP A 147 7.17 9.07 0.94
C ASP A 147 5.99 9.05 1.90
N VAL A 148 5.89 8.01 2.73
CA VAL A 148 4.88 7.93 3.79
C VAL A 148 5.33 8.77 4.96
N CYS A 149 4.45 9.68 5.40
CA CYS A 149 4.69 10.66 6.46
C CYS A 149 3.56 10.67 7.49
N LEU A 150 3.81 11.31 8.61
CA LEU A 150 2.74 11.85 9.44
C LEU A 150 2.28 13.17 8.84
N ASN A 151 0.96 13.41 8.81
CA ASN A 151 0.36 14.69 8.44
C ASN A 151 -0.43 15.25 9.62
N TYR A 152 -0.35 16.55 9.84
CA TYR A 152 -1.12 17.21 10.91
C TYR A 152 -1.90 18.41 10.40
N ASP A 153 -3.01 18.70 11.08
CA ASP A 153 -3.87 19.84 10.85
C ASP A 153 -3.29 21.08 11.54
N GLU A 154 -2.79 22.05 10.76
CA GLU A 154 -2.19 23.30 11.26
C GLU A 154 -3.17 24.13 12.10
N SER A 155 -4.48 24.00 11.87
CA SER A 155 -5.47 24.73 12.67
C SER A 155 -5.60 24.20 14.09
N ARG A 156 -5.16 22.96 14.34
CA ARG A 156 -5.15 22.29 15.65
C ARG A 156 -3.76 22.26 16.27
N VAL A 157 -2.72 22.17 15.46
CA VAL A 157 -1.30 22.19 15.86
C VAL A 157 -0.78 23.61 15.67
N ASP A 158 -1.28 24.54 16.50
CA ASP A 158 -1.07 25.98 16.38
C ASP A 158 -0.03 26.54 17.36
N GLY A 159 0.62 25.65 18.11
CA GLY A 159 1.55 26.02 19.20
C GLY A 159 0.89 26.48 20.49
N THR A 160 -0.45 26.51 20.54
CA THR A 160 -1.22 26.90 21.73
C THR A 160 -1.88 25.68 22.38
N ASN A 161 -2.61 24.90 21.60
CA ASN A 161 -3.29 23.69 22.06
C ASN A 161 -2.41 22.46 21.87
N LEU A 162 -1.94 22.26 20.65
CA LEU A 162 -0.95 21.26 20.30
C LEU A 162 0.30 21.95 19.75
N THR A 163 1.45 21.41 20.10
CA THR A 163 2.74 21.87 19.58
C THR A 163 3.24 20.86 18.56
N GLU A 164 3.83 21.34 17.48
CA GLU A 164 4.43 20.48 16.45
C GLU A 164 5.43 19.50 17.10
N PRO A 165 5.28 18.19 16.85
CA PRO A 165 6.18 17.19 17.41
C PRO A 165 7.60 17.33 16.84
N THR A 166 8.59 17.21 17.72
CA THR A 166 10.02 17.14 17.34
C THR A 166 10.61 15.76 17.52
N SER A 167 9.80 14.82 18.02
CA SER A 167 10.08 13.39 18.11
C SER A 167 8.78 12.62 18.13
N LEU A 168 8.81 11.32 17.82
CA LEU A 168 7.62 10.46 17.92
C LEU A 168 7.13 10.35 19.36
N TRP A 169 8.02 10.47 20.37
CA TRP A 169 7.63 10.47 21.79
C TRP A 169 6.72 11.63 22.18
N ASN A 170 6.78 12.79 21.51
CA ASN A 170 5.88 13.90 21.82
C ASN A 170 4.41 13.52 21.62
N LEU A 171 4.11 12.59 20.72
CA LEU A 171 2.73 12.13 20.46
C LEU A 171 2.13 11.32 21.63
N THR A 172 2.97 10.86 22.57
CA THR A 172 2.52 10.17 23.79
C THR A 172 2.24 11.12 24.95
N GLU A 173 2.51 12.43 24.78
CA GLU A 173 2.24 13.42 25.81
C GLU A 173 0.73 13.63 26.01
N PRO A 174 0.27 13.98 27.23
CA PRO A 174 -1.15 14.16 27.53
C PRO A 174 -1.88 15.18 26.65
N ALA A 175 -1.16 16.15 26.05
CA ALA A 175 -1.76 17.11 25.12
C ALA A 175 -2.26 16.41 23.83
N TRP A 176 -1.64 15.30 23.44
CA TRP A 176 -1.97 14.51 22.26
C TRP A 176 -2.99 13.38 22.53
N GLU A 177 -3.55 13.30 23.76
CA GLU A 177 -4.55 12.27 24.09
C GLU A 177 -5.72 12.30 23.11
N GLY A 178 -5.93 11.18 22.40
CA GLY A 178 -7.00 11.02 21.41
C GLY A 178 -6.88 11.91 20.16
N GLN A 179 -5.69 12.45 19.87
CA GLN A 179 -5.48 13.38 18.74
C GLN A 179 -4.83 12.74 17.53
N THR A 180 -4.56 11.44 17.57
CA THR A 180 -3.83 10.71 16.50
C THR A 180 -4.66 9.56 15.96
N VAL A 181 -4.55 9.31 14.66
CA VAL A 181 -5.14 8.16 13.99
C VAL A 181 -4.12 7.47 13.09
N PHE A 182 -4.08 6.15 13.18
CA PHE A 182 -3.15 5.32 12.42
C PHE A 182 -3.89 4.21 11.67
N PRO A 183 -3.67 4.06 10.37
CA PRO A 183 -4.14 2.89 9.63
C PRO A 183 -3.40 1.63 10.07
N SER A 184 -4.10 0.51 10.12
CA SER A 184 -3.56 -0.78 10.58
C SER A 184 -2.43 -1.27 9.68
N PRO A 185 -1.28 -1.69 10.23
CA PRO A 185 -0.19 -2.30 9.44
C PRO A 185 -0.56 -3.70 8.91
N VAL A 186 -1.67 -4.26 9.36
CA VAL A 186 -2.14 -5.59 8.89
C VAL A 186 -2.75 -5.49 7.50
N THR A 187 -3.49 -4.41 7.24
CA THR A 187 -4.37 -4.26 6.08
C THR A 187 -4.05 -3.04 5.22
N SER A 188 -3.33 -2.05 5.75
CA SER A 188 -2.99 -0.81 5.05
C SER A 188 -1.53 -0.76 4.64
N SER A 189 -1.28 -0.44 3.38
CA SER A 189 0.05 -0.18 2.83
C SER A 189 0.76 0.98 3.55
N PRO A 190 0.20 2.21 3.66
CA PRO A 190 0.83 3.26 4.44
C PRO A 190 0.99 2.93 5.94
N GLY A 191 0.05 2.18 6.52
CA GLY A 191 0.18 1.71 7.90
C GLY A 191 1.36 0.77 8.10
N ARG A 192 1.56 -0.14 7.16
CA ARG A 192 2.69 -1.09 7.13
C ARG A 192 4.02 -0.38 6.92
N ALA A 193 4.06 0.57 5.99
CA ALA A 193 5.22 1.41 5.73
C ALA A 193 5.62 2.22 6.97
N PHE A 194 4.65 2.87 7.62
CA PHE A 194 4.92 3.66 8.83
C PHE A 194 5.34 2.77 10.01
N MET A 195 4.75 1.58 10.18
CA MET A 195 5.25 0.64 11.21
C MET A 195 6.71 0.26 10.95
N SER A 196 7.09 -0.02 9.70
CA SER A 196 8.48 -0.28 9.35
C SER A 196 9.38 0.91 9.68
N ALA A 197 8.94 2.14 9.39
CA ALA A 197 9.66 3.34 9.76
C ALA A 197 9.80 3.50 11.28
N THR A 198 8.77 3.16 12.07
CA THR A 198 8.89 3.22 13.54
C THR A 198 9.92 2.23 14.08
N VAL A 199 10.06 1.06 13.48
CA VAL A 199 11.11 0.10 13.88
C VAL A 199 12.49 0.70 13.66
N ASP A 200 12.78 1.23 12.47
CA ASP A 200 14.07 1.86 12.16
C ASP A 200 14.31 3.10 13.01
N TYR A 201 13.29 3.93 13.22
CA TYR A 201 13.38 5.15 14.04
C TYR A 201 13.85 4.83 15.45
N PHE A 202 13.21 3.89 16.15
CA PHE A 202 13.55 3.55 17.53
C PHE A 202 14.82 2.71 17.67
N GLU A 203 15.21 1.94 16.67
CA GLU A 203 16.51 1.28 16.64
C GLU A 203 17.69 2.25 16.52
N ASN A 204 17.45 3.42 15.95
CA ASN A 204 18.48 4.46 15.76
C ASN A 204 18.33 5.66 16.71
N ASP A 205 17.37 5.63 17.63
CA ASP A 205 17.24 6.65 18.67
C ASP A 205 18.44 6.57 19.63
N GLU A 206 19.07 7.73 19.89
CA GLU A 206 20.25 7.83 20.77
C GLU A 206 19.98 7.28 22.19
N ASP A 207 18.74 7.32 22.66
CA ASP A 207 18.38 6.89 24.00
C ASP A 207 18.28 5.36 24.14
N ASN A 208 18.07 4.63 23.05
CA ASN A 208 18.12 3.17 22.89
C ASN A 208 17.59 2.34 24.10
N THR A 209 16.63 2.90 24.84
CA THR A 209 16.05 2.30 26.04
C THR A 209 14.66 1.72 25.82
N THR A 210 14.03 2.05 24.68
CA THR A 210 12.68 1.71 24.29
C THR A 210 12.65 1.28 22.84
N ASP A 211 11.77 0.36 22.51
CA ASP A 211 11.57 -0.08 21.13
C ASP A 211 10.29 0.51 20.50
N ALA A 212 10.06 0.24 19.23
CA ALA A 212 8.88 0.70 18.53
C ALA A 212 7.57 0.23 19.19
N PHE A 213 7.55 -0.96 19.76
CA PHE A 213 6.33 -1.55 20.33
C PHE A 213 6.00 -0.97 21.72
N ASP A 214 7.01 -0.51 22.46
CA ASP A 214 6.80 0.31 23.66
C ASP A 214 6.14 1.65 23.30
N TRP A 215 6.57 2.27 22.19
CA TRP A 215 5.93 3.50 21.68
C TRP A 215 4.49 3.22 21.20
N TRP A 216 4.24 2.17 20.42
CA TRP A 216 2.90 1.81 19.97
C TRP A 216 1.95 1.54 21.14
N LYS A 217 2.45 0.91 22.21
CA LYS A 217 1.71 0.72 23.45
C LYS A 217 1.36 2.05 24.10
N ALA A 218 2.33 2.96 24.23
CA ALA A 218 2.10 4.28 24.78
C ALA A 218 1.10 5.09 23.94
N MET A 219 1.11 4.95 22.60
CA MET A 219 0.12 5.56 21.72
C MET A 219 -1.29 5.02 21.97
N ALA A 220 -1.43 3.70 22.13
CA ALA A 220 -2.72 3.08 22.47
C ALA A 220 -3.22 3.55 23.85
N GLU A 221 -2.35 3.60 24.85
CA GLU A 221 -2.65 4.14 26.19
C GLU A 221 -3.00 5.63 26.15
N ASN A 222 -2.46 6.38 25.19
CA ASN A 222 -2.78 7.81 24.95
C ASN A 222 -4.02 8.00 24.05
N GLY A 223 -4.79 6.93 23.81
CA GLY A 223 -6.07 7.00 23.09
C GLY A 223 -5.95 7.18 21.59
N ALA A 224 -4.86 6.77 20.96
CA ALA A 224 -4.73 6.74 19.50
C ALA A 224 -5.85 5.90 18.86
N ILE A 225 -6.39 6.37 17.74
CA ILE A 225 -7.39 5.67 16.95
C ILE A 225 -6.66 4.75 15.96
N PHE A 226 -7.07 3.48 15.90
CA PHE A 226 -6.57 2.54 14.90
C PHE A 226 -7.69 2.15 13.95
N THR A 227 -7.48 2.35 12.65
CA THR A 227 -8.47 2.08 11.61
C THR A 227 -8.13 0.84 10.79
N SER A 228 -9.10 0.33 10.04
CA SER A 228 -8.89 -0.82 9.17
C SER A 228 -8.05 -0.50 7.93
N GLY A 229 -8.02 0.77 7.49
CA GLY A 229 -7.30 1.19 6.29
C GLY A 229 -7.03 2.70 6.27
N TRP A 230 -6.26 3.11 5.26
CA TRP A 230 -5.85 4.49 5.07
C TRP A 230 -7.05 5.42 4.82
N THR A 231 -7.98 5.03 3.95
CA THR A 231 -9.18 5.82 3.63
C THR A 231 -9.97 6.19 4.88
N GLU A 232 -10.18 5.22 5.79
CA GLU A 232 -10.88 5.48 7.06
C GLU A 232 -10.09 6.45 7.95
N ALA A 233 -8.77 6.26 8.08
CA ALA A 233 -7.92 7.14 8.85
C ALA A 233 -7.92 8.57 8.31
N TYR A 234 -7.66 8.71 7.02
CA TYR A 234 -7.43 10.00 6.36
C TYR A 234 -8.71 10.76 6.05
N GLU A 235 -9.75 10.09 5.52
CA GLU A 235 -10.96 10.76 5.06
C GLU A 235 -12.05 10.91 6.15
N ILE A 236 -12.00 10.07 7.20
CA ILE A 236 -13.05 10.07 8.23
C ILE A 236 -12.54 10.70 9.53
N HIS A 237 -11.38 10.25 10.01
CA HIS A 237 -10.89 10.66 11.33
C HIS A 237 -9.94 11.86 11.31
N TYR A 238 -9.14 12.01 10.27
CA TYR A 238 -8.20 13.12 10.16
C TYR A 238 -8.90 14.42 9.79
N SER A 239 -8.71 15.47 10.58
CA SER A 239 -9.38 16.75 10.35
C SER A 239 -8.73 17.58 9.23
N GLY A 240 -7.43 17.43 8.98
CA GLY A 240 -6.71 18.19 7.95
C GLY A 240 -7.12 17.81 6.54
N GLY A 241 -7.12 16.51 6.22
CA GLY A 241 -7.34 16.03 4.87
C GLY A 241 -8.66 16.43 4.25
N TYR A 242 -9.75 16.27 4.98
CA TYR A 242 -11.09 16.58 4.48
C TYR A 242 -11.47 18.06 4.61
N GLY A 243 -10.81 18.79 5.49
CA GLY A 243 -11.05 20.21 5.70
C GLY A 243 -10.85 21.08 4.46
N ALA A 244 -9.98 20.63 3.53
CA ALA A 244 -9.77 21.29 2.25
C ALA A 244 -10.95 21.17 1.27
N TRP A 245 -11.77 20.10 1.39
CA TRP A 245 -12.82 19.78 0.41
C TRP A 245 -14.23 19.95 0.93
N VAL A 246 -14.41 19.84 2.23
CA VAL A 246 -15.73 19.89 2.88
C VAL A 246 -15.73 20.95 3.97
N GLU A 247 -16.30 22.13 3.66
CA GLU A 247 -16.40 23.23 4.62
C GLU A 247 -17.08 22.77 5.92
N GLY A 248 -16.38 22.97 7.03
CA GLY A 248 -16.86 22.63 8.37
C GLY A 248 -16.67 21.17 8.78
N HIS A 249 -15.97 20.36 7.99
CA HIS A 249 -15.56 19.04 8.43
C HIS A 249 -14.54 19.16 9.57
N LEU A 250 -14.82 18.47 10.65
CA LEU A 250 -13.91 18.33 11.80
C LEU A 250 -13.77 16.84 12.10
N GLY A 251 -12.63 16.26 11.76
CA GLY A 251 -12.29 14.91 12.17
C GLY A 251 -11.96 14.79 13.65
N ASP A 252 -11.89 13.58 14.14
CA ASP A 252 -11.58 13.29 15.55
C ASP A 252 -10.10 13.55 15.85
N ALA A 253 -9.20 13.28 14.92
CA ALA A 253 -7.75 13.33 15.08
C ALA A 253 -7.13 14.56 14.38
N ALA A 254 -6.13 15.13 15.02
CA ALA A 254 -5.33 16.24 14.50
C ALA A 254 -4.14 15.75 13.67
N LEU A 255 -3.79 14.46 13.74
CA LEU A 255 -2.63 13.87 13.07
C LEU A 255 -2.96 12.47 12.58
N THR A 256 -2.46 12.15 11.39
CA THR A 256 -2.61 10.83 10.73
C THR A 256 -1.33 10.40 10.02
N VAL A 257 -1.28 9.11 9.65
CA VAL A 257 -0.34 8.58 8.65
C VAL A 257 -0.92 8.76 7.25
N SER A 258 -0.19 9.41 6.38
CA SER A 258 -0.47 9.53 4.94
C SER A 258 0.83 9.71 4.16
N TYR A 259 0.82 10.47 3.08
CA TYR A 259 2.01 10.75 2.29
C TYR A 259 2.52 12.18 2.54
N CYS A 260 3.83 12.40 2.39
CA CYS A 260 4.42 13.74 2.48
C CYS A 260 3.88 14.70 1.42
N HIS A 261 3.27 14.20 0.38
CA HIS A 261 2.62 14.98 -0.67
C HIS A 261 1.10 15.09 -0.52
N SER A 262 0.49 14.48 0.50
CA SER A 262 -0.96 14.59 0.71
C SER A 262 -1.44 16.04 0.85
N PRO A 263 -0.72 16.96 1.53
CA PRO A 263 -1.09 18.38 1.51
C PRO A 263 -1.10 18.99 0.10
N GLY A 264 -0.23 18.52 -0.79
CA GLY A 264 -0.22 18.91 -2.20
C GLY A 264 -1.46 18.43 -2.96
N VAL A 265 -1.90 17.19 -2.70
CA VAL A 265 -3.17 16.64 -3.25
C VAL A 265 -4.36 17.46 -2.76
N GLU A 266 -4.41 17.75 -1.47
CA GLU A 266 -5.47 18.58 -0.88
C GLU A 266 -5.53 19.96 -1.52
N ALA A 267 -4.38 20.61 -1.70
CA ALA A 267 -4.29 21.92 -2.35
C ALA A 267 -4.70 21.86 -3.83
N PHE A 268 -4.40 20.76 -4.52
CA PHE A 268 -4.83 20.53 -5.90
C PHE A 268 -6.35 20.56 -6.04
N TYR A 269 -7.07 19.85 -5.16
CA TYR A 269 -8.54 19.84 -5.13
C TYR A 269 -9.14 21.04 -4.39
N GLY A 270 -8.40 21.64 -3.45
CA GLY A 270 -8.80 22.77 -2.61
C GLY A 270 -8.51 24.16 -3.20
N GLU A 271 -8.40 24.30 -4.53
CA GLU A 271 -8.11 25.58 -5.22
C GLU A 271 -6.82 26.25 -4.71
N ASN A 272 -5.75 25.49 -4.54
CA ASN A 272 -4.43 25.86 -3.97
C ASN A 272 -4.46 26.19 -2.46
N TRP A 273 -5.37 25.60 -1.71
CA TRP A 273 -5.45 25.72 -0.27
C TRP A 273 -5.49 24.37 0.42
N THR A 274 -4.73 24.23 1.50
CA THR A 274 -4.79 23.12 2.46
C THR A 274 -4.56 23.67 3.86
N GLN A 275 -5.01 22.97 4.87
CA GLN A 275 -4.63 23.20 6.26
C GLN A 275 -3.74 22.08 6.81
N SER A 276 -3.30 21.21 5.95
CA SER A 276 -2.44 20.07 6.27
C SER A 276 -0.98 20.41 6.03
N THR A 277 -0.12 19.86 6.86
CA THR A 277 1.34 19.89 6.72
C THR A 277 1.92 18.53 7.07
N SER A 278 3.02 18.16 6.43
CA SER A 278 3.71 16.90 6.69
C SER A 278 4.75 17.06 7.79
N LEU A 279 4.86 16.07 8.66
CA LEU A 279 5.90 15.95 9.67
C LEU A 279 6.98 14.98 9.16
N THR A 280 8.20 15.51 8.94
CA THR A 280 9.32 14.78 8.34
C THR A 280 10.49 14.64 9.34
N LEU A 281 10.25 14.00 10.48
CA LEU A 281 11.32 13.65 11.41
C LEU A 281 12.24 12.62 10.73
N GLU A 282 13.56 12.76 10.93
CA GLU A 282 14.53 11.81 10.37
C GLU A 282 14.17 10.37 10.76
N ARG A 283 14.17 9.45 9.79
CA ARG A 283 13.82 8.03 9.94
C ARG A 283 12.37 7.72 10.34
N SER A 284 11.50 8.71 10.52
CA SER A 284 10.07 8.49 10.80
C SER A 284 9.21 8.38 9.54
N THR A 285 9.83 8.49 8.38
CA THR A 285 9.21 8.45 7.06
C THR A 285 9.70 7.22 6.28
N PHE A 286 8.91 6.76 5.31
CA PHE A 286 9.22 5.57 4.53
C PHE A 286 9.10 5.85 3.04
N HIS A 287 10.18 5.58 2.29
CA HIS A 287 10.14 5.68 0.83
C HIS A 287 9.38 4.51 0.25
N GLN A 288 8.16 4.76 -0.18
CA GLN A 288 7.28 3.76 -0.78
C GLN A 288 7.36 3.84 -2.31
N VAL A 289 7.56 2.69 -2.93
CA VAL A 289 7.50 2.50 -4.39
C VAL A 289 6.46 1.43 -4.67
N GLU A 290 5.56 1.70 -5.61
CA GLU A 290 4.57 0.74 -6.06
C GLU A 290 4.99 0.12 -7.39
N TYR A 291 4.70 -1.17 -7.54
CA TYR A 291 5.18 -1.99 -8.65
C TYR A 291 4.04 -2.59 -9.46
N ALA A 292 4.30 -2.67 -10.77
CA ALA A 292 3.58 -3.52 -11.70
C ALA A 292 4.41 -4.80 -11.96
N GLY A 293 3.81 -5.97 -11.80
CA GLY A 293 4.47 -7.25 -12.00
C GLY A 293 3.63 -8.23 -12.82
N ILE A 294 4.25 -8.87 -13.80
CA ILE A 294 3.58 -9.92 -14.59
C ILE A 294 3.38 -11.13 -13.68
N ILE A 295 2.14 -11.58 -13.55
CA ILE A 295 1.79 -12.70 -12.67
C ILE A 295 2.36 -14.00 -13.25
N ASN A 296 3.06 -14.77 -12.42
CA ASN A 296 3.58 -16.07 -12.80
C ASN A 296 2.42 -17.05 -13.06
N GLY A 297 2.33 -17.56 -14.28
CA GLY A 297 1.19 -18.33 -14.77
C GLY A 297 0.12 -17.48 -15.48
N GLY A 298 0.33 -16.17 -15.65
CA GLY A 298 -0.48 -15.33 -16.54
C GLY A 298 -0.43 -15.79 -18.00
N THR A 299 -1.47 -15.54 -18.76
CA THR A 299 -1.60 -16.02 -20.16
C THR A 299 -1.43 -14.91 -21.19
N GLU A 300 -1.63 -13.64 -20.81
CA GLU A 300 -1.59 -12.48 -21.71
C GLU A 300 -0.28 -11.70 -21.55
N LEU A 301 0.89 -12.37 -21.69
CA LEU A 301 2.21 -11.82 -21.39
C LEU A 301 2.58 -10.62 -22.28
N GLU A 302 2.24 -10.67 -23.57
CA GLU A 302 2.51 -9.56 -24.49
C GLU A 302 1.66 -8.32 -24.10
N ALA A 303 0.39 -8.53 -23.75
CA ALA A 303 -0.50 -7.47 -23.33
C ALA A 303 -0.05 -6.87 -21.98
N ALA A 304 0.41 -7.72 -21.03
CA ALA A 304 0.94 -7.27 -19.74
C ALA A 304 2.19 -6.41 -19.91
N ASN A 305 3.19 -6.85 -20.71
CA ASN A 305 4.35 -6.02 -21.04
C ASN A 305 3.95 -4.71 -21.72
N ALA A 306 3.00 -4.75 -22.66
CA ALA A 306 2.51 -3.55 -23.35
C ALA A 306 1.82 -2.58 -22.38
N PHE A 307 1.07 -3.07 -21.39
CA PHE A 307 0.39 -2.22 -20.39
C PHE A 307 1.40 -1.57 -19.44
N ILE A 308 2.41 -2.30 -18.96
CA ILE A 308 3.48 -1.70 -18.15
C ILE A 308 4.24 -0.63 -18.96
N ALA A 309 4.57 -0.91 -20.22
CA ALA A 309 5.21 0.09 -21.09
C ALA A 309 4.33 1.33 -21.29
N TYR A 310 3.00 1.17 -21.37
CA TYR A 310 2.05 2.28 -21.44
C TYR A 310 2.05 3.10 -20.15
N LEU A 311 2.03 2.46 -18.97
CA LEU A 311 2.14 3.14 -17.67
C LEU A 311 3.44 3.94 -17.54
N LEU A 312 4.54 3.43 -18.10
CA LEU A 312 5.86 4.10 -18.08
C LEU A 312 6.04 5.14 -19.20
N SER A 313 5.07 5.30 -20.11
CA SER A 313 5.18 6.32 -21.15
C SER A 313 5.24 7.73 -20.54
N GLU A 314 5.95 8.65 -21.22
CA GLU A 314 6.04 10.06 -20.83
C GLU A 314 4.66 10.69 -20.59
N GLU A 315 3.68 10.35 -21.45
CA GLU A 315 2.33 10.88 -21.38
C GLU A 315 1.57 10.43 -20.14
N VAL A 316 1.72 9.16 -19.74
CA VAL A 316 0.99 8.60 -18.59
C VAL A 316 1.75 8.85 -17.31
N ASN A 317 3.05 8.51 -17.27
CA ASN A 317 3.79 8.48 -16.02
C ASN A 317 4.13 9.86 -15.47
N ARG A 318 4.44 10.87 -16.32
CA ARG A 318 4.62 12.26 -15.83
C ARG A 318 3.36 12.85 -15.20
N ASN A 319 2.20 12.32 -15.58
CA ASN A 319 0.92 12.74 -15.03
C ASN A 319 0.44 11.85 -13.87
N MET A 320 1.31 11.03 -13.28
CA MET A 320 0.97 10.23 -12.08
C MET A 320 0.39 11.05 -10.92
N PRO A 321 0.86 12.30 -10.66
CA PRO A 321 0.21 13.14 -9.65
C PRO A 321 -1.29 13.37 -9.90
N GLU A 322 -1.73 13.40 -11.16
CA GLU A 322 -3.14 13.54 -11.51
C GLU A 322 -3.82 12.19 -11.77
N ASN A 323 -3.05 11.19 -12.24
CA ASN A 323 -3.59 9.89 -12.59
C ASN A 323 -3.76 8.94 -11.39
N ASN A 324 -2.85 9.01 -10.40
CA ASN A 324 -2.87 8.12 -9.22
C ASN A 324 -2.50 8.85 -7.93
N LEU A 325 -2.45 10.17 -7.92
CA LEU A 325 -2.11 11.02 -6.77
C LEU A 325 -0.70 10.74 -6.20
N MET A 326 0.16 10.09 -6.96
CA MET A 326 1.50 9.67 -6.58
C MET A 326 2.57 10.33 -7.46
N GLN A 327 3.83 10.28 -7.06
CA GLN A 327 4.93 10.84 -7.84
C GLN A 327 5.33 9.91 -8.99
N SER A 328 5.67 10.51 -10.14
CA SER A 328 6.24 9.80 -11.29
C SER A 328 7.55 9.09 -10.94
N VAL A 329 7.79 7.95 -11.57
CA VAL A 329 9.07 7.21 -11.49
C VAL A 329 10.07 7.63 -12.57
N LEU A 330 9.68 8.46 -13.53
CA LEU A 330 10.56 8.89 -14.59
C LEU A 330 11.68 9.82 -14.07
N ASP A 331 12.84 9.70 -14.68
CA ASP A 331 13.95 10.60 -14.39
C ASP A 331 13.58 12.07 -14.71
N ASN A 332 14.03 12.99 -13.86
CA ASN A 332 13.72 14.42 -13.95
C ASN A 332 12.23 14.77 -13.93
N ALA A 333 11.34 13.89 -13.48
CA ALA A 333 9.95 14.23 -13.21
C ALA A 333 9.85 15.11 -11.95
N THR A 334 9.01 16.13 -11.99
CA THR A 334 8.75 17.04 -10.88
C THR A 334 7.25 17.09 -10.58
N TRP A 335 6.91 17.51 -9.38
CA TRP A 335 5.53 17.79 -9.03
C TRP A 335 4.98 18.93 -9.90
N PRO A 336 3.68 18.91 -10.24
CA PRO A 336 3.03 20.00 -10.99
C PRO A 336 3.10 21.32 -10.20
N GLU A 337 3.74 22.34 -10.75
CA GLU A 337 3.90 23.65 -10.09
C GLU A 337 2.57 24.41 -9.97
N THR A 338 1.67 24.22 -10.95
CA THR A 338 0.44 25.01 -11.06
C THR A 338 -0.70 24.54 -10.16
N ASN A 339 -0.58 23.35 -9.56
CA ASN A 339 -1.69 22.65 -8.91
C ASN A 339 -1.53 22.55 -7.39
N GLY A 340 -0.62 23.30 -6.79
CA GLY A 340 -0.39 23.28 -5.36
C GLY A 340 0.59 22.20 -4.87
N TYR A 341 0.83 21.15 -5.62
CA TYR A 341 1.76 20.08 -5.24
C TYR A 341 3.16 20.57 -4.88
N ALA A 342 3.77 21.39 -5.72
CA ALA A 342 5.13 21.88 -5.53
C ALA A 342 5.29 22.80 -4.30
N TYR A 343 4.20 23.36 -3.78
CA TYR A 343 4.21 24.28 -2.64
C TYR A 343 3.86 23.60 -1.31
N HIS A 344 3.21 22.44 -1.36
CA HIS A 344 2.67 21.75 -0.20
C HIS A 344 3.16 20.30 -0.09
N THR A 345 4.16 19.93 -0.89
CA THR A 345 4.82 18.63 -0.79
C THR A 345 6.15 18.79 -0.08
N ASP A 346 6.30 18.12 1.04
CA ASP A 346 7.58 18.03 1.76
C ASP A 346 8.36 16.80 1.30
N SER A 347 9.68 16.91 1.44
CA SER A 347 10.59 15.79 1.17
C SER A 347 11.39 15.50 2.43
N PRO A 348 11.37 14.27 2.93
CA PRO A 348 12.18 13.89 4.08
C PRO A 348 13.67 14.09 3.84
N SER A 349 14.41 14.52 4.87
CA SER A 349 15.86 14.59 4.81
C SER A 349 16.51 13.21 4.87
N LEU A 350 15.85 12.27 5.55
CA LEU A 350 16.26 10.89 5.70
C LEU A 350 15.04 10.02 5.98
N ASN A 351 14.73 9.13 5.05
CA ASN A 351 13.75 8.07 5.24
C ASN A 351 14.32 6.95 6.14
N ALA A 352 13.47 6.08 6.63
CA ALA A 352 13.87 4.84 7.28
C ALA A 352 14.77 4.00 6.34
N GLU A 353 15.88 3.51 6.87
CA GLU A 353 16.83 2.67 6.15
C GLU A 353 16.60 1.20 6.48
N ILE A 354 15.52 0.65 5.93
CA ILE A 354 15.11 -0.73 6.15
C ILE A 354 14.92 -1.44 4.82
N THR A 355 15.50 -2.64 4.67
CA THR A 355 15.47 -3.36 3.39
C THR A 355 14.19 -4.16 3.20
N ASN A 356 13.80 -4.39 1.94
CA ASN A 356 12.62 -5.20 1.59
C ASN A 356 12.74 -6.64 2.11
N GLU A 357 13.96 -7.21 2.13
CA GLU A 357 14.23 -8.55 2.67
C GLU A 357 13.93 -8.60 4.16
N ARG A 358 14.43 -7.61 4.92
CA ARG A 358 14.19 -7.52 6.36
C ARG A 358 12.69 -7.36 6.66
N ILE A 359 12.01 -6.50 5.90
CA ILE A 359 10.57 -6.32 6.03
C ILE A 359 9.83 -7.65 5.79
N ALA A 360 10.18 -8.37 4.73
CA ALA A 360 9.55 -9.66 4.42
C ALA A 360 9.81 -10.72 5.50
N GLU A 361 10.99 -10.71 6.12
CA GLU A 361 11.40 -11.67 7.14
C GLU A 361 10.76 -11.38 8.51
N GLU A 362 10.70 -10.10 8.91
CA GLU A 362 10.32 -9.72 10.28
C GLU A 362 8.87 -9.23 10.42
N MET A 363 8.19 -8.88 9.33
CA MET A 363 6.89 -8.22 9.34
C MET A 363 5.79 -8.97 10.10
N GLU A 364 5.73 -10.30 9.98
CA GLU A 364 4.72 -11.09 10.74
C GLU A 364 4.95 -10.99 12.25
N GLY A 365 6.22 -10.98 12.67
CA GLY A 365 6.61 -10.74 14.05
C GLY A 365 6.20 -9.35 14.52
N TRP A 366 6.52 -8.32 13.75
CA TRP A 366 6.15 -6.93 14.06
C TRP A 366 4.64 -6.74 14.15
N ILE A 367 3.86 -7.34 13.25
CA ILE A 367 2.39 -7.31 13.32
C ILE A 367 1.88 -7.98 14.59
N SER A 368 2.48 -9.10 15.01
CA SER A 368 2.13 -9.79 16.25
C SER A 368 2.41 -8.94 17.48
N ASP A 369 3.58 -8.29 17.52
CA ASP A 369 3.99 -7.41 18.61
C ASP A 369 3.15 -6.12 18.64
N TRP A 370 2.88 -5.52 17.48
CA TRP A 370 1.96 -4.38 17.35
C TRP A 370 0.56 -4.71 17.87
N LYS A 371 -0.01 -5.87 17.49
CA LYS A 371 -1.32 -6.31 18.00
C LYS A 371 -1.31 -6.48 19.52
N THR A 372 -0.19 -6.94 20.08
CA THR A 372 -0.05 -7.09 21.53
C THR A 372 0.08 -5.73 22.22
N ALA A 373 0.79 -4.79 21.62
CA ALA A 373 1.03 -3.46 22.14
C ALA A 373 -0.24 -2.58 22.11
N THR A 374 -1.12 -2.76 21.10
CA THR A 374 -2.27 -1.89 20.86
C THR A 374 -3.61 -2.46 21.36
N GLN A 375 -3.63 -3.62 22.01
CA GLN A 375 -4.80 -4.21 22.67
C GLN A 375 -4.84 -3.81 24.14
#